data_9de6d25a50a5b6784b4fb57407f4efb3
#
_entry.id   9de6d25a50a5b6784b4fb57407f4efb3
#
_cell.length_a   1.000
_cell.length_b   1.000
_cell.length_c   1.000
_cell.angle_alpha   90.00
_cell.angle_beta   90.00
_cell.angle_gamma   90.00
#
_symmetry.space_group_name_H-M   'P 1'
#
loop_
_entity.id
_entity.type
_entity.pdbx_description
1 polymer ?
#
loop_
_entity_poly.entity_id
_entity_poly.type
_entity_poly.pdbx_seq_one_letter_code
_entity_poly.pdbx_strand_id
1 'polypeptide(L)'
;MEKTEIKFRLLSQEELMSLEKDFVLYLAAQGITEKEWQVIKNQEGEQLLSILGDFSNMVWIKVFSGKEYMEYCDSGYRYLLHFREHETEMLRISLEPPHEVGHRTTPRPTNVERAMFEALEGGARLCDKDVFDAGLQLF
;
A
#
# COMPACT_ATOMS: atom_id res chain seq x y z
N MET A 1 20.89 19.98 1.27
CA MET A 1 19.51 19.55 0.98
C MET A 1 19.40 18.06 1.20
N GLU A 2 18.53 17.67 2.08
CA GLU A 2 18.32 16.25 2.37
C GLU A 2 17.64 15.58 1.18
N LYS A 3 18.14 14.40 0.82
CA LYS A 3 17.48 13.57 -0.20
C LYS A 3 16.25 12.93 0.41
N THR A 4 15.13 13.00 -0.30
CA THR A 4 13.94 12.28 0.09
C THR A 4 14.20 10.78 -0.02
N GLU A 5 14.01 10.08 1.08
CA GLU A 5 14.05 8.62 1.08
C GLU A 5 12.73 8.08 0.51
N ILE A 6 12.83 7.25 -0.51
CA ILE A 6 11.66 6.60 -1.08
C ILE A 6 11.31 5.39 -0.22
N LYS A 7 10.20 5.49 0.52
CA LYS A 7 9.80 4.46 1.50
C LYS A 7 9.18 3.22 0.86
N PHE A 8 8.58 3.38 -0.31
CA PHE A 8 7.89 2.30 -1.03
C PHE A 8 8.45 2.23 -2.44
N ARG A 9 7.80 2.90 -3.37
CA ARG A 9 8.30 3.11 -4.73
C ARG A 9 7.72 4.39 -5.29
N LEU A 10 8.34 4.90 -6.33
CA LEU A 10 7.76 6.01 -7.07
C LEU A 10 6.47 5.54 -7.75
N LEU A 11 5.49 6.42 -7.81
CA LEU A 11 4.29 6.17 -8.59
C LEU A 11 4.65 6.10 -10.07
N SER A 12 4.00 5.20 -10.80
CA SER A 12 4.16 5.11 -12.23
C SER A 12 3.53 6.33 -12.91
N GLN A 13 3.87 6.56 -14.18
CA GLN A 13 3.29 7.65 -14.95
C GLN A 13 1.76 7.56 -15.00
N GLU A 14 1.22 6.35 -15.17
CA GLU A 14 -0.22 6.12 -15.18
C GLU A 14 -0.87 6.45 -13.84
N GLU A 15 -0.22 6.05 -12.74
CA GLU A 15 -0.70 6.35 -11.39
C GLU A 15 -0.68 7.85 -11.12
N LEU A 16 0.39 8.56 -11.55
CA LEU A 16 0.48 10.00 -11.42
C LEU A 16 -0.62 10.70 -12.22
N MET A 17 -0.91 10.22 -13.44
CA MET A 17 -1.97 10.80 -14.27
C MET A 17 -3.33 10.63 -13.62
N SER A 18 -3.61 9.47 -13.02
CA SER A 18 -4.87 9.24 -12.32
C SER A 18 -5.01 10.10 -11.07
N LEU A 19 -3.90 10.58 -10.50
CA LEU A 19 -3.85 11.42 -9.30
C LEU A 19 -3.47 12.86 -9.61
N GLU A 20 -3.66 13.31 -10.86
CA GLU A 20 -3.25 14.64 -11.30
C GLU A 20 -3.76 15.76 -10.41
N LYS A 21 -5.03 15.72 -10.02
CA LYS A 21 -5.62 16.75 -9.16
C LYS A 21 -4.94 16.80 -7.79
N ASP A 22 -4.69 15.64 -7.21
CA ASP A 22 -4.02 15.54 -5.92
C ASP A 22 -2.58 16.03 -6.00
N PHE A 23 -1.91 15.72 -7.10
CA PHE A 23 -0.54 16.18 -7.32
C PHE A 23 -0.46 17.69 -7.47
N VAL A 24 -1.38 18.29 -8.21
CA VAL A 24 -1.45 19.76 -8.36
C VAL A 24 -1.67 20.42 -7.00
N LEU A 25 -2.57 19.88 -6.18
CA LEU A 25 -2.79 20.38 -4.82
C LEU A 25 -1.54 20.24 -3.95
N TYR A 26 -0.82 19.14 -4.09
CA TYR A 26 0.44 18.93 -3.39
C TYR A 26 1.48 19.97 -3.76
N LEU A 27 1.66 20.24 -5.06
CA LEU A 27 2.60 21.27 -5.53
C LEU A 27 2.23 22.64 -4.97
N ALA A 28 0.95 22.98 -5.00
CA ALA A 28 0.47 24.24 -4.46
C ALA A 28 0.75 24.37 -2.96
N ALA A 29 0.52 23.29 -2.22
CA ALA A 29 0.79 23.25 -0.77
C ALA A 29 2.28 23.41 -0.47
N GLN A 30 3.16 22.96 -1.37
CA GLN A 30 4.60 23.13 -1.24
C GLN A 30 5.08 24.51 -1.72
N GLY A 31 4.17 25.36 -2.19
CA GLY A 31 4.52 26.68 -2.70
C GLY A 31 5.19 26.68 -4.07
N ILE A 32 5.03 25.59 -4.82
CA ILE A 32 5.62 25.44 -6.15
C ILE A 32 4.63 25.95 -7.20
N THR A 33 5.02 26.98 -7.95
CA THR A 33 4.18 27.51 -9.04
C THR A 33 4.28 26.62 -10.26
N GLU A 34 3.35 26.80 -11.20
CA GLU A 34 3.38 26.07 -12.47
C GLU A 34 4.68 26.33 -13.25
N LYS A 35 5.15 27.58 -13.26
CA LYS A 35 6.41 27.93 -13.90
C LYS A 35 7.59 27.20 -13.28
N GLU A 36 7.65 27.23 -11.95
CA GLU A 36 8.71 26.54 -11.21
C GLU A 36 8.66 25.03 -11.46
N TRP A 37 7.47 24.45 -11.50
CA TRP A 37 7.29 23.05 -11.78
C TRP A 37 7.80 22.67 -13.17
N GLN A 38 7.50 23.48 -14.19
CA GLN A 38 7.98 23.22 -15.55
C GLN A 38 9.51 23.22 -15.61
N VAL A 39 10.15 24.16 -14.91
CA VAL A 39 11.61 24.23 -14.82
C VAL A 39 12.17 22.98 -14.15
N ILE A 40 11.62 22.58 -13.01
CA ILE A 40 12.05 21.41 -12.24
C ILE A 40 11.91 20.12 -13.10
N LYS A 41 10.77 19.99 -13.75
CA LYS A 41 10.44 18.84 -14.59
C LYS A 41 11.42 18.72 -15.77
N ASN A 42 11.75 19.86 -16.41
CA ASN A 42 12.65 19.87 -17.55
C ASN A 42 14.12 19.61 -17.19
N GLN A 43 14.50 19.94 -15.95
CA GLN A 43 15.86 19.68 -15.48
C GLN A 43 16.13 18.21 -15.19
N GLU A 44 15.09 17.44 -14.91
CA GLU A 44 15.19 15.99 -14.63
C GLU A 44 16.23 15.62 -13.57
N GLY A 45 16.38 16.47 -12.54
CA GLY A 45 17.41 16.31 -11.52
C GLY A 45 16.90 15.79 -10.19
N GLU A 46 17.71 15.97 -9.14
CA GLU A 46 17.41 15.53 -7.78
C GLU A 46 16.15 16.19 -7.21
N GLN A 47 15.89 17.44 -7.58
CA GLN A 47 14.71 18.14 -7.11
C GLN A 47 13.42 17.47 -7.60
N LEU A 48 13.41 17.04 -8.87
CA LEU A 48 12.28 16.31 -9.44
C LEU A 48 12.07 14.99 -8.69
N LEU A 49 13.14 14.23 -8.48
CA LEU A 49 13.06 12.97 -7.74
C LEU A 49 12.57 13.18 -6.31
N SER A 50 13.02 14.26 -5.65
CA SER A 50 12.59 14.57 -4.29
C SER A 50 11.09 14.87 -4.23
N ILE A 51 10.58 15.65 -5.17
CA ILE A 51 9.14 16.00 -5.23
C ILE A 51 8.31 14.75 -5.51
N LEU A 52 8.69 13.98 -6.52
CA LEU A 52 7.97 12.74 -6.88
C LEU A 52 8.05 11.70 -5.76
N GLY A 53 9.20 11.61 -5.10
CA GLY A 53 9.39 10.72 -3.96
C GLY A 53 8.52 11.08 -2.78
N ASP A 54 8.47 12.36 -2.41
CA ASP A 54 7.64 12.85 -1.31
C ASP A 54 6.15 12.62 -1.59
N PHE A 55 5.70 12.94 -2.79
CA PHE A 55 4.31 12.73 -3.18
C PHE A 55 3.98 11.25 -3.18
N SER A 56 4.85 10.41 -3.75
CA SER A 56 4.65 8.95 -3.80
C SER A 56 4.55 8.36 -2.39
N ASN A 57 5.46 8.75 -1.49
CA ASN A 57 5.42 8.30 -0.09
C ASN A 57 4.10 8.69 0.57
N MET A 58 3.66 9.93 0.36
CA MET A 58 2.40 10.43 0.93
C MET A 58 1.20 9.62 0.44
N VAL A 59 1.14 9.33 -0.85
CA VAL A 59 0.06 8.54 -1.45
C VAL A 59 0.04 7.13 -0.87
N TRP A 60 1.19 6.46 -0.83
CA TRP A 60 1.27 5.09 -0.30
C TRP A 60 0.92 5.02 1.17
N ILE A 61 1.40 5.95 1.99
CA ILE A 61 1.05 6.01 3.40
C ILE A 61 -0.47 6.17 3.55
N LYS A 62 -1.07 7.03 2.74
CA LYS A 62 -2.53 7.24 2.77
C LYS A 62 -3.30 5.98 2.37
N VAL A 63 -2.80 5.24 1.37
CA VAL A 63 -3.42 3.97 0.94
C VAL A 63 -3.49 2.98 2.09
N PHE A 64 -2.43 2.88 2.90
CA PHE A 64 -2.36 1.90 3.99
C PHE A 64 -2.85 2.43 5.34
N SER A 65 -3.06 3.74 5.47
CA SER A 65 -3.49 4.35 6.73
C SER A 65 -4.85 3.82 7.16
N GLY A 66 -4.92 3.34 8.39
CA GLY A 66 -6.16 2.79 8.95
C GLY A 66 -6.58 1.45 8.36
N LYS A 67 -5.77 0.88 7.48
CA LYS A 67 -6.05 -0.45 6.91
C LYS A 67 -5.43 -1.52 7.78
N GLU A 68 -6.17 -2.62 7.96
CA GLU A 68 -5.74 -3.71 8.82
C GLU A 68 -5.89 -5.09 8.17
N TYR A 69 -6.58 -5.18 7.03
CA TYR A 69 -6.96 -6.46 6.42
C TYR A 69 -6.49 -6.57 4.99
N MET A 70 -5.98 -7.75 4.64
CA MET A 70 -5.58 -8.06 3.26
C MET A 70 -6.04 -9.47 2.89
N GLU A 71 -6.13 -9.73 1.59
CA GLU A 71 -6.45 -11.05 1.06
C GLU A 71 -5.60 -11.36 -0.17
N TYR A 72 -5.33 -12.65 -0.37
CA TYR A 72 -4.73 -13.14 -1.61
C TYR A 72 -5.06 -14.61 -1.81
N CYS A 73 -4.98 -15.07 -3.06
CA CYS A 73 -5.19 -16.46 -3.41
C CYS A 73 -3.90 -17.04 -3.99
N ASP A 74 -3.55 -18.24 -3.58
CA ASP A 74 -2.36 -18.95 -4.08
C ASP A 74 -2.52 -20.45 -3.88
N SER A 75 -2.16 -21.20 -4.91
CA SER A 75 -2.05 -22.67 -4.84
C SER A 75 -3.29 -23.38 -4.30
N GLY A 76 -4.48 -22.90 -4.67
CA GLY A 76 -5.74 -23.51 -4.27
C GLY A 76 -6.26 -23.09 -2.91
N TYR A 77 -5.65 -22.06 -2.32
CA TYR A 77 -6.06 -21.49 -1.04
C TYR A 77 -6.33 -20.01 -1.13
N ARG A 78 -7.25 -19.54 -0.31
CA ARG A 78 -7.48 -18.13 -0.07
C ARG A 78 -6.90 -17.79 1.30
N TYR A 79 -6.10 -16.75 1.35
CA TYR A 79 -5.47 -16.28 2.58
C TYR A 79 -6.09 -14.96 2.98
N LEU A 80 -6.49 -14.85 4.26
CA LEU A 80 -7.00 -13.63 4.84
C LEU A 80 -6.07 -13.22 5.96
N LEU A 81 -5.63 -11.97 5.95
CA LEU A 81 -4.69 -11.43 6.92
C LEU A 81 -5.35 -10.31 7.73
N HIS A 82 -5.13 -10.33 9.03
CA HIS A 82 -5.49 -9.25 9.92
C HIS A 82 -4.26 -8.80 10.70
N PHE A 83 -3.78 -7.59 10.41
CA PHE A 83 -2.65 -6.99 11.11
C PHE A 83 -3.14 -6.35 12.40
N ARG A 84 -3.05 -7.09 13.50
CA ARG A 84 -3.50 -6.66 14.82
C ARG A 84 -2.39 -5.88 15.52
N GLU A 85 -2.71 -5.33 16.69
CA GLU A 85 -1.78 -4.49 17.45
C GLU A 85 -0.47 -5.20 17.82
N HIS A 86 -0.53 -6.47 18.18
CA HIS A 86 0.64 -7.23 18.64
C HIS A 86 0.99 -8.44 17.78
N GLU A 87 0.14 -8.80 16.85
CA GLU A 87 0.33 -10.00 16.03
C GLU A 87 -0.39 -9.88 14.70
N THR A 88 -0.01 -10.72 13.75
CA THR A 88 -0.74 -10.88 12.50
C THR A 88 -1.49 -12.20 12.56
N GLU A 89 -2.80 -12.13 12.38
CA GLU A 89 -3.68 -13.30 12.33
C GLU A 89 -3.88 -13.69 10.87
N MET A 90 -3.74 -14.97 10.55
CA MET A 90 -3.94 -15.47 9.19
C MET A 90 -4.91 -16.62 9.16
N LEU A 91 -5.86 -16.56 8.23
CA LEU A 91 -6.74 -17.65 7.87
C LEU A 91 -6.35 -18.18 6.52
N ARG A 92 -6.30 -19.50 6.38
CA ARG A 92 -6.08 -20.17 5.10
C ARG A 92 -7.30 -21.05 4.82
N ILE A 93 -7.99 -20.78 3.72
CA ILE A 93 -9.24 -21.45 3.36
C ILE A 93 -9.04 -22.15 2.03
N SER A 94 -9.30 -23.47 1.99
CA SER A 94 -9.23 -24.19 0.71
C SER A 94 -10.36 -23.71 -0.21
N LEU A 95 -10.03 -23.49 -1.49
CA LEU A 95 -10.98 -22.99 -2.47
C LEU A 95 -11.97 -24.04 -2.93
N GLU A 96 -11.57 -25.32 -2.88
CA GLU A 96 -12.43 -26.44 -3.27
C GLU A 96 -13.06 -27.11 -2.05
N PRO A 97 -14.32 -27.62 -2.19
CA PRO A 97 -14.95 -28.36 -1.11
C PRO A 97 -14.22 -29.69 -0.80
N PRO A 98 -14.15 -30.11 0.47
CA PRO A 98 -14.62 -29.34 1.62
C PRO A 98 -13.71 -28.13 1.91
N HIS A 99 -14.31 -27.00 2.27
CA HIS A 99 -13.55 -25.79 2.59
C HIS A 99 -12.92 -25.92 3.97
N GLU A 100 -11.69 -26.41 3.99
CA GLU A 100 -10.92 -26.52 5.23
C GLU A 100 -10.31 -25.17 5.58
N VAL A 101 -10.37 -24.82 6.87
CA VAL A 101 -9.86 -23.54 7.36
C VAL A 101 -8.73 -23.79 8.35
N GLY A 102 -7.55 -23.28 8.04
CA GLY A 102 -6.41 -23.23 8.97
C GLY A 102 -6.31 -21.83 9.57
N HIS A 103 -5.85 -21.75 10.82
CA HIS A 103 -5.66 -20.51 11.53
C HIS A 103 -4.24 -20.47 12.09
N ARG A 104 -3.58 -19.33 11.94
CA ARG A 104 -2.22 -19.13 12.44
C ARG A 104 -2.00 -17.68 12.84
N THR A 105 -1.17 -17.48 13.86
CA THR A 105 -0.73 -16.15 14.23
C THR A 105 0.80 -16.07 14.07
N THR A 106 1.27 -14.90 13.66
CA THR A 106 2.71 -14.62 13.54
C THR A 106 2.97 -13.28 14.21
N PRO A 107 4.23 -12.98 14.58
CA PRO A 107 4.54 -11.67 15.13
C PRO A 107 4.14 -10.55 14.17
N ARG A 108 3.72 -9.42 14.72
CA ARG A 108 3.43 -8.24 13.92
C ARG A 108 4.71 -7.73 13.26
N PRO A 109 4.67 -7.39 11.96
CA PRO A 109 5.84 -6.76 11.32
C PRO A 109 6.20 -5.44 11.99
N THR A 110 7.49 -5.13 12.05
CA THR A 110 7.97 -3.87 12.62
C THR A 110 7.40 -2.68 11.85
N ASN A 111 7.33 -2.79 10.53
CA ASN A 111 6.74 -1.77 9.67
C ASN A 111 5.57 -2.39 8.90
N VAL A 112 4.35 -2.17 9.40
CA VAL A 112 3.14 -2.76 8.83
C VAL A 112 2.85 -2.21 7.43
N GLU A 113 3.01 -0.90 7.21
CA GLU A 113 2.78 -0.31 5.88
C GLU A 113 3.71 -0.93 4.85
N ARG A 114 4.97 -1.15 5.21
CA ARG A 114 5.94 -1.80 4.31
C ARG A 114 5.55 -3.24 4.01
N ALA A 115 5.10 -3.98 5.03
CA ALA A 115 4.64 -5.36 4.87
C ALA A 115 3.40 -5.42 3.96
N MET A 116 2.46 -4.50 4.13
CA MET A 116 1.28 -4.40 3.27
C MET A 116 1.66 -4.07 1.84
N PHE A 117 2.60 -3.14 1.66
CA PHE A 117 3.08 -2.77 0.32
C PHE A 117 3.72 -3.97 -0.39
N GLU A 118 4.58 -4.71 0.30
CA GLU A 118 5.22 -5.89 -0.27
C GLU A 118 4.19 -6.97 -0.64
N ALA A 119 3.20 -7.17 0.22
CA ALA A 119 2.11 -8.11 -0.06
C ALA A 119 1.29 -7.67 -1.29
N LEU A 120 1.00 -6.37 -1.39
CA LEU A 120 0.27 -5.80 -2.53
C LEU A 120 1.04 -6.02 -3.83
N GLU A 121 2.36 -5.78 -3.83
CA GLU A 121 3.21 -6.02 -4.99
C GLU A 121 3.26 -7.50 -5.37
N GLY A 122 3.08 -8.38 -4.39
CA GLY A 122 3.03 -9.83 -4.60
C GLY A 122 1.65 -10.36 -5.03
N GLY A 123 0.66 -9.47 -5.22
CA GLY A 123 -0.67 -9.87 -5.69
C GLY A 123 -1.77 -9.84 -4.65
N ALA A 124 -1.45 -9.54 -3.39
CA ALA A 124 -2.46 -9.35 -2.36
C ALA A 124 -3.19 -8.02 -2.56
N ARG A 125 -4.33 -7.88 -1.94
CA ARG A 125 -5.10 -6.63 -1.98
C ARG A 125 -5.68 -6.32 -0.62
N LEU A 126 -5.95 -5.06 -0.38
CA LEU A 126 -6.63 -4.61 0.83
C LEU A 126 -8.09 -5.07 0.79
N CYS A 127 -8.62 -5.47 1.93
CA CYS A 127 -10.02 -5.84 2.05
C CYS A 127 -10.62 -5.29 3.34
N ASP A 128 -11.94 -5.43 3.46
CA ASP A 128 -12.66 -4.95 4.62
C ASP A 128 -12.71 -6.00 5.73
N LYS A 129 -12.97 -5.53 6.94
CA LYS A 129 -13.17 -6.39 8.11
C LYS A 129 -14.18 -7.49 7.85
N ASP A 130 -15.28 -7.19 7.13
CA ASP A 130 -16.36 -8.13 6.86
C ASP A 130 -15.87 -9.38 6.13
N VAL A 131 -14.90 -9.23 5.24
CA VAL A 131 -14.31 -10.36 4.51
C VAL A 131 -13.60 -11.31 5.47
N PHE A 132 -12.81 -10.75 6.39
CA PHE A 132 -12.09 -11.54 7.39
C PHE A 132 -13.06 -12.21 8.36
N ASP A 133 -14.05 -11.47 8.85
CA ASP A 133 -15.06 -12.00 9.78
C ASP A 133 -15.84 -13.15 9.17
N ALA A 134 -16.19 -13.07 7.88
CA ALA A 134 -16.85 -14.14 7.16
C ALA A 134 -15.95 -15.40 7.12
N GLY A 135 -14.65 -15.22 6.94
CA GLY A 135 -13.69 -16.32 6.99
C GLY A 135 -13.61 -16.96 8.38
N LEU A 136 -13.65 -16.16 9.43
CA LEU A 136 -13.64 -16.65 10.81
C LEU A 136 -14.85 -17.54 11.10
N GLN A 137 -16.00 -17.24 10.52
CA GLN A 137 -17.21 -18.05 10.72
C GLN A 137 -17.09 -19.44 10.12
N LEU A 138 -16.19 -19.66 9.16
CA LEU A 138 -15.91 -20.96 8.58
C LEU A 138 -14.97 -21.79 9.47
N PHE A 139 -14.25 -21.11 10.34
CA PHE A 139 -13.32 -21.74 11.29
C PHE A 139 -14.07 -22.30 12.51
#